data_315ed342994fb25401ffb0a0a1b71ef5
#
_entry.id   315ed342994fb25401ffb0a0a1b71ef5
#
_cell.length_a   1.000
_cell.length_b   1.000
_cell.length_c   1.000
_cell.angle_alpha   90.00
_cell.angle_beta   90.00
_cell.angle_gamma   90.00
#
_symmetry.space_group_name_H-M   'P 1'
#
loop_
_entity.id
_entity.type
_entity.pdbx_description
1 polymer ?
#
loop_
_entity_poly.entity_id
_entity_poly.type
_entity_poly.pdbx_seq_one_letter_code
_entity_poly.pdbx_strand_id
1 'polypeptide(L)'
;MFNLDREPLFSGQPMLLEDLSEGDFDRLDLENLSILSIEQVRESLPFVERQLATLQAIVDEAHDMTEEIEILLESLPPEHPHVVEMSELLGGLVAHWQQTVARIERKGARVAGLDPGRIEWHGVVDNQLMLYSWTSGETDIEWYYGLDEGFSSRKPLIEA
;
A
#
# COMPACT_ATOMS: atom_id res chain seq x y z
N MET A 1 11.74 10.83 15.81
CA MET A 1 11.80 11.28 14.43
C MET A 1 10.77 10.56 13.57
N PHE A 2 10.16 11.25 12.66
CA PHE A 2 9.19 10.68 11.73
C PHE A 2 9.90 9.77 10.72
N ASN A 3 9.41 8.54 10.56
CA ASN A 3 9.97 7.58 9.63
C ASN A 3 8.84 6.99 8.78
N LEU A 4 8.83 7.30 7.51
CA LEU A 4 7.79 6.88 6.59
C LEU A 4 7.87 5.39 6.22
N ASP A 5 9.04 4.78 6.42
CA ASP A 5 9.23 3.37 6.15
C ASP A 5 8.81 2.50 7.33
N ARG A 6 8.39 3.10 8.40
CA ARG A 6 7.95 2.36 9.56
C ARG A 6 6.59 1.77 9.37
N GLU A 7 6.43 0.65 10.03
CA GLU A 7 5.23 -0.11 10.07
C GLU A 7 3.93 0.66 10.28
N PRO A 8 3.86 1.75 11.09
CA PRO A 8 2.59 2.46 11.27
C PRO A 8 1.95 2.98 9.99
N LEU A 9 2.75 3.31 8.97
CA LEU A 9 2.21 3.71 7.68
C LEU A 9 1.73 2.53 6.85
N PHE A 10 2.20 1.35 7.20
CA PHE A 10 1.85 0.10 6.54
C PHE A 10 1.10 -0.84 7.46
N SER A 11 0.77 -0.40 8.68
CA SER A 11 0.06 -1.22 9.63
C SER A 11 -1.31 -1.59 9.07
N GLY A 12 -1.76 -2.77 9.34
CA GLY A 12 -2.96 -3.31 8.73
C GLY A 12 -2.68 -3.93 7.38
N GLN A 13 -1.44 -3.90 6.96
CA GLN A 13 -0.99 -4.48 5.72
C GLN A 13 -1.01 -6.00 5.78
N PRO A 14 -0.66 -6.62 4.69
CA PRO A 14 -0.82 -8.05 4.42
C PRO A 14 -0.35 -9.00 5.50
N MET A 15 0.59 -8.62 6.30
CA MET A 15 1.12 -9.48 7.34
C MET A 15 0.05 -10.12 8.21
N LEU A 16 -1.07 -9.43 8.40
CA LEU A 16 -2.14 -9.93 9.25
C LEU A 16 -2.74 -11.23 8.72
N LEU A 17 -2.72 -11.41 7.42
CA LEU A 17 -3.25 -12.63 6.82
C LEU A 17 -2.32 -13.82 7.04
N GLU A 18 -1.02 -13.58 7.08
CA GLU A 18 -0.03 -14.63 7.31
C GLU A 18 -0.02 -15.09 8.76
N ASP A 19 -0.31 -14.17 9.68
CA ASP A 19 -0.29 -14.43 11.10
C ASP A 19 -1.60 -14.95 11.65
N LEU A 20 -2.66 -14.97 10.85
CA LEU A 20 -3.97 -15.39 11.30
C LEU A 20 -4.05 -16.91 11.44
N SER A 21 -4.60 -17.33 12.57
CA SER A 21 -4.97 -18.72 12.75
C SER A 21 -6.24 -19.00 11.96
N GLU A 22 -6.55 -20.27 11.77
CA GLU A 22 -7.78 -20.68 11.08
C GLU A 22 -9.02 -20.07 11.75
N GLY A 23 -9.03 -20.04 13.09
CA GLY A 23 -10.14 -19.42 13.83
C GLY A 23 -10.22 -17.92 13.66
N ASP A 24 -9.08 -17.26 13.53
CA ASP A 24 -9.04 -15.83 13.27
C ASP A 24 -9.53 -15.52 11.87
N PHE A 25 -9.19 -16.37 10.91
CA PHE A 25 -9.68 -16.22 9.54
C PHE A 25 -11.20 -16.36 9.48
N ASP A 26 -11.76 -17.30 10.22
CA ASP A 26 -13.21 -17.49 10.27
C ASP A 26 -13.91 -16.28 10.90
N ARG A 27 -13.22 -15.53 11.76
CA ARG A 27 -13.76 -14.33 12.38
C ARG A 27 -13.50 -13.08 11.55
N LEU A 28 -12.70 -13.18 10.47
CA LEU A 28 -12.58 -12.08 9.55
C LEU A 28 -13.96 -11.77 9.00
N ASP A 29 -14.33 -10.52 9.15
CA ASP A 29 -15.58 -10.06 8.59
C ASP A 29 -15.43 -10.04 7.06
N LEU A 30 -15.90 -11.11 6.44
CA LEU A 30 -15.85 -11.23 4.99
C LEU A 30 -16.59 -10.11 4.28
N GLU A 31 -17.52 -9.44 4.99
CA GLU A 31 -18.19 -8.26 4.43
C GLU A 31 -17.22 -7.09 4.23
N ASN A 32 -16.14 -7.06 5.02
CA ASN A 32 -15.12 -6.02 4.88
C ASN A 32 -14.02 -6.39 3.87
N LEU A 33 -14.02 -7.64 3.41
CA LEU A 33 -13.11 -8.02 2.34
C LEU A 33 -13.77 -7.74 1.00
N SER A 34 -13.14 -6.89 0.22
CA SER A 34 -13.58 -6.63 -1.14
C SER A 34 -13.08 -7.77 -2.02
N ILE A 35 -13.95 -8.76 -2.22
CA ILE A 35 -13.65 -9.87 -3.13
C ILE A 35 -14.11 -9.45 -4.52
N LEU A 36 -13.17 -9.34 -5.43
CA LEU A 36 -13.42 -8.80 -6.77
C LEU A 36 -13.21 -9.87 -7.83
N SER A 37 -13.95 -9.74 -8.94
CA SER A 37 -13.65 -10.52 -10.13
C SER A 37 -12.40 -9.97 -10.79
N ILE A 38 -11.78 -10.79 -11.63
CA ILE A 38 -10.60 -10.34 -12.38
C ILE A 38 -10.93 -9.14 -13.28
N GLU A 39 -12.13 -9.09 -13.82
CA GLU A 39 -12.57 -7.97 -14.64
C GLU A 39 -12.64 -6.67 -13.82
N GLN A 40 -13.18 -6.74 -12.61
CA GLN A 40 -13.24 -5.59 -11.71
C GLN A 40 -11.84 -5.12 -11.32
N VAL A 41 -10.94 -6.05 -11.04
CA VAL A 41 -9.55 -5.73 -10.72
C VAL A 41 -8.89 -5.02 -11.88
N ARG A 42 -9.04 -5.55 -13.09
CA ARG A 42 -8.46 -4.95 -14.30
C ARG A 42 -9.01 -3.56 -14.58
N GLU A 43 -10.31 -3.36 -14.33
CA GLU A 43 -10.92 -2.04 -14.48
C GLU A 43 -10.36 -1.02 -13.50
N SER A 44 -10.03 -1.46 -12.29
CA SER A 44 -9.50 -0.56 -11.26
C SER A 44 -8.02 -0.22 -11.47
N LEU A 45 -7.30 -1.01 -12.23
CA LEU A 45 -5.84 -0.88 -12.35
C LEU A 45 -5.37 0.51 -12.77
N PRO A 46 -5.92 1.16 -13.80
CA PRO A 46 -5.41 2.49 -14.18
C PRO A 46 -5.52 3.52 -13.06
N PHE A 47 -6.61 3.51 -12.31
CA PHE A 47 -6.80 4.41 -11.18
C PHE A 47 -5.80 4.08 -10.07
N VAL A 48 -5.70 2.80 -9.69
CA VAL A 48 -4.83 2.36 -8.61
C VAL A 48 -3.37 2.63 -8.96
N GLU A 49 -2.99 2.42 -10.20
CA GLU A 49 -1.63 2.70 -10.68
C GLU A 49 -1.27 4.18 -10.50
N ARG A 50 -2.19 5.07 -10.84
CA ARG A 50 -1.97 6.51 -10.64
C ARG A 50 -1.86 6.87 -9.17
N GLN A 51 -2.67 6.26 -8.31
CA GLN A 51 -2.60 6.51 -6.87
C GLN A 51 -1.30 5.98 -6.28
N LEU A 52 -0.82 4.84 -6.77
CA LEU A 52 0.45 4.30 -6.34
C LEU A 52 1.60 5.25 -6.70
N ALA A 53 1.59 5.81 -7.90
CA ALA A 53 2.59 6.79 -8.31
C ALA A 53 2.57 8.02 -7.39
N THR A 54 1.37 8.45 -6.96
CA THR A 54 1.22 9.53 -5.99
C THR A 54 1.86 9.16 -4.65
N LEU A 55 1.65 7.94 -4.17
CA LEU A 55 2.27 7.47 -2.92
C LEU A 55 3.79 7.49 -3.02
N GLN A 56 4.33 7.02 -4.14
CA GLN A 56 5.78 7.00 -4.35
C GLN A 56 6.35 8.41 -4.33
N ALA A 57 5.68 9.36 -4.97
CA ALA A 57 6.10 10.76 -4.97
C ALA A 57 6.01 11.38 -3.58
N ILE A 58 4.97 11.07 -2.81
CA ILE A 58 4.82 11.57 -1.44
C ILE A 58 5.97 11.08 -0.56
N VAL A 59 6.33 9.81 -0.67
CA VAL A 59 7.44 9.24 0.13
C VAL A 59 8.74 9.93 -0.20
N ASP A 60 9.04 10.14 -1.48
CA ASP A 60 10.27 10.81 -1.90
C ASP A 60 10.32 12.23 -1.36
N GLU A 61 9.23 12.98 -1.47
CA GLU A 61 9.16 14.35 -1.00
C GLU A 61 9.28 14.44 0.53
N ALA A 62 8.59 13.53 1.24
CA ALA A 62 8.64 13.50 2.69
C ALA A 62 10.04 13.13 3.19
N HIS A 63 10.73 12.26 2.48
CA HIS A 63 12.10 11.88 2.81
C HIS A 63 13.03 13.08 2.68
N ASP A 64 12.92 13.82 1.58
CA ASP A 64 13.71 15.03 1.35
C ASP A 64 13.43 16.10 2.41
N MET A 65 12.17 16.29 2.77
CA MET A 65 11.79 17.24 3.83
C MET A 65 12.35 16.83 5.19
N THR A 66 12.33 15.55 5.50
CA THR A 66 12.87 15.03 6.76
C THR A 66 14.36 15.33 6.84
N GLU A 67 15.09 15.09 5.78
CA GLU A 67 16.52 15.42 5.73
C GLU A 67 16.77 16.92 5.90
N GLU A 68 15.97 17.74 5.25
CA GLU A 68 16.09 19.19 5.35
C GLU A 68 15.83 19.67 6.77
N ILE A 69 14.81 19.13 7.44
CA ILE A 69 14.51 19.47 8.82
C ILE A 69 15.68 19.07 9.73
N GLU A 70 16.25 17.89 9.53
CA GLU A 70 17.40 17.44 10.31
C GLU A 70 18.59 18.39 10.17
N ILE A 71 18.84 18.86 8.95
CA ILE A 71 19.91 19.82 8.69
C ILE A 71 19.61 21.14 9.40
N LEU A 72 18.39 21.64 9.32
CA LEU A 72 18.01 22.88 9.99
C LEU A 72 18.18 22.78 11.50
N LEU A 73 17.87 21.65 12.10
CA LEU A 73 17.98 21.43 13.54
C LEU A 73 19.42 21.38 14.03
N GLU A 74 20.40 21.27 13.15
CA GLU A 74 21.79 21.37 13.53
C GLU A 74 22.15 22.79 13.97
N SER A 75 21.45 23.81 13.47
CA SER A 75 21.75 25.21 13.74
C SER A 75 20.58 26.03 14.28
N LEU A 76 19.35 25.49 14.22
CA LEU A 76 18.16 26.21 14.66
C LEU A 76 17.44 25.40 15.74
N PRO A 77 16.79 26.10 16.71
CA PRO A 77 15.97 25.38 17.69
C PRO A 77 14.70 24.84 17.06
N PRO A 78 14.10 23.80 17.68
CA PRO A 78 12.87 23.18 17.13
C PRO A 78 11.70 24.16 17.00
N GLU A 79 11.65 25.19 17.82
CA GLU A 79 10.58 26.20 17.79
C GLU A 79 10.82 27.32 16.79
N HIS A 80 11.93 27.28 16.06
CA HIS A 80 12.21 28.29 15.05
C HIS A 80 11.10 28.25 13.98
N PRO A 81 10.56 29.42 13.56
CA PRO A 81 9.44 29.45 12.62
C PRO A 81 9.65 28.66 11.34
N HIS A 82 10.87 28.64 10.82
CA HIS A 82 11.17 27.88 9.60
C HIS A 82 11.09 26.37 9.82
N VAL A 83 11.56 25.90 10.97
CA VAL A 83 11.47 24.48 11.34
C VAL A 83 10.01 24.09 11.54
N VAL A 84 9.23 24.93 12.22
CA VAL A 84 7.80 24.69 12.43
C VAL A 84 7.06 24.62 11.10
N GLU A 85 7.33 25.55 10.19
CA GLU A 85 6.70 25.56 8.87
C GLU A 85 6.99 24.29 8.09
N MET A 86 8.25 23.87 8.06
CA MET A 86 8.64 22.64 7.37
C MET A 86 7.99 21.40 7.99
N SER A 87 7.87 21.40 9.32
CA SER A 87 7.22 20.27 10.02
C SER A 87 5.73 20.21 9.71
N GLU A 88 5.08 21.38 9.58
CA GLU A 88 3.66 21.43 9.20
C GLU A 88 3.45 20.93 7.77
N LEU A 89 4.34 21.29 6.86
CA LEU A 89 4.30 20.80 5.48
C LEU A 89 4.46 19.27 5.43
N LEU A 90 5.38 18.74 6.23
CA LEU A 90 5.57 17.29 6.34
C LEU A 90 4.29 16.62 6.86
N GLY A 91 3.64 17.23 7.87
CA GLY A 91 2.36 16.73 8.37
C GLY A 91 1.28 16.68 7.29
N GLY A 92 1.27 17.67 6.41
CA GLY A 92 0.36 17.70 5.27
C GLY A 92 0.61 16.54 4.30
N LEU A 93 1.88 16.19 4.08
CA LEU A 93 2.21 15.03 3.24
C LEU A 93 1.72 13.73 3.86
N VAL A 94 1.84 13.60 5.18
CA VAL A 94 1.34 12.41 5.88
C VAL A 94 -0.18 12.28 5.70
N ALA A 95 -0.91 13.39 5.84
CA ALA A 95 -2.36 13.39 5.63
C ALA A 95 -2.70 13.01 4.18
N HIS A 96 -1.96 13.52 3.22
CA HIS A 96 -2.14 13.17 1.81
C HIS A 96 -1.88 11.68 1.54
N TRP A 97 -0.84 11.13 2.18
CA TRP A 97 -0.55 9.71 2.14
C TRP A 97 -1.76 8.89 2.60
N GLN A 98 -2.28 9.21 3.78
CA GLN A 98 -3.41 8.48 4.35
C GLN A 98 -4.65 8.53 3.46
N GLN A 99 -4.93 9.69 2.88
CA GLN A 99 -6.05 9.85 1.96
C GLN A 99 -5.86 9.03 0.68
N THR A 100 -4.64 9.01 0.17
CA THR A 100 -4.33 8.28 -1.07
C THR A 100 -4.44 6.78 -0.84
N VAL A 101 -3.93 6.28 0.27
CA VAL A 101 -4.08 4.86 0.65
C VAL A 101 -5.57 4.50 0.76
N ALA A 102 -6.35 5.37 1.41
CA ALA A 102 -7.78 5.13 1.54
C ALA A 102 -8.50 5.05 0.18
N ARG A 103 -8.07 5.84 -0.79
CA ARG A 103 -8.64 5.78 -2.15
C ARG A 103 -8.34 4.45 -2.82
N ILE A 104 -7.14 3.93 -2.63
CA ILE A 104 -6.75 2.62 -3.16
C ILE A 104 -7.60 1.54 -2.50
N GLU A 105 -7.72 1.58 -1.18
CA GLU A 105 -8.48 0.58 -0.44
C GLU A 105 -9.97 0.59 -0.81
N ARG A 106 -10.52 1.75 -1.13
CA ARG A 106 -11.92 1.84 -1.57
C ARG A 106 -12.16 1.15 -2.90
N LYS A 107 -11.13 0.92 -3.69
CA LYS A 107 -11.21 0.13 -4.92
C LYS A 107 -11.00 -1.37 -4.66
N GLY A 108 -10.91 -1.76 -3.39
CA GLY A 108 -10.67 -3.15 -3.03
C GLY A 108 -9.22 -3.58 -3.13
N ALA A 109 -8.33 -2.64 -3.40
CA ALA A 109 -6.90 -2.91 -3.55
C ALA A 109 -6.15 -2.58 -2.26
N ARG A 110 -4.95 -3.10 -2.14
CA ARG A 110 -4.05 -2.69 -1.07
C ARG A 110 -2.62 -2.64 -1.58
N VAL A 111 -1.84 -1.78 -0.97
CA VAL A 111 -0.45 -1.59 -1.32
C VAL A 111 0.39 -2.67 -0.65
N ALA A 112 1.07 -3.48 -1.44
CA ALA A 112 1.94 -4.55 -0.95
C ALA A 112 3.41 -4.13 -0.94
N GLY A 113 3.76 -3.09 -1.67
CA GLY A 113 5.11 -2.54 -1.70
C GLY A 113 5.17 -1.27 -2.50
N LEU A 114 6.23 -0.49 -2.29
CA LEU A 114 6.43 0.79 -2.98
C LEU A 114 7.64 0.80 -3.90
N ASP A 115 8.63 -0.04 -3.62
CA ASP A 115 9.85 -0.09 -4.42
C ASP A 115 10.34 -1.54 -4.53
N PRO A 116 9.94 -2.24 -5.59
CA PRO A 116 9.02 -1.79 -6.64
C PRO A 116 7.60 -1.67 -6.15
N GLY A 117 6.79 -0.90 -6.85
CA GLY A 117 5.37 -0.77 -6.53
C GLY A 117 4.64 -2.08 -6.75
N ARG A 118 3.87 -2.50 -5.74
CA ARG A 118 3.09 -3.74 -5.82
C ARG A 118 1.73 -3.51 -5.19
N ILE A 119 0.71 -4.05 -5.86
CA ILE A 119 -0.68 -3.95 -5.42
C ILE A 119 -1.28 -5.34 -5.42
N GLU A 120 -2.18 -5.57 -4.48
CA GLU A 120 -2.89 -6.82 -4.34
C GLU A 120 -4.39 -6.59 -4.19
N TRP A 121 -5.16 -7.55 -4.68
CA TRP A 121 -6.62 -7.57 -4.52
C TRP A 121 -7.03 -8.98 -4.12
N HIS A 122 -8.04 -9.06 -3.26
CA HIS A 122 -8.63 -10.36 -2.94
C HIS A 122 -9.56 -10.82 -4.06
N GLY A 123 -9.48 -12.08 -4.41
CA GLY A 123 -10.34 -12.70 -5.40
C GLY A 123 -10.48 -14.17 -5.13
N VAL A 124 -11.22 -14.85 -5.98
CA VAL A 124 -11.43 -16.29 -5.88
C VAL A 124 -10.95 -16.95 -7.16
N VAL A 125 -10.08 -17.92 -7.02
CA VAL A 125 -9.56 -18.73 -8.13
C VAL A 125 -9.74 -20.20 -7.73
N ASP A 126 -10.41 -20.98 -8.56
CA ASP A 126 -10.69 -22.39 -8.29
C ASP A 126 -11.38 -22.61 -6.93
N ASN A 127 -12.35 -21.75 -6.62
CA ASN A 127 -13.12 -21.77 -5.36
C ASN A 127 -12.29 -21.52 -4.11
N GLN A 128 -11.09 -20.95 -4.26
CA GLN A 128 -10.23 -20.60 -3.14
C GLN A 128 -9.98 -19.11 -3.14
N LEU A 129 -9.98 -18.51 -1.93
CA LEU A 129 -9.65 -17.11 -1.76
C LEU A 129 -8.17 -16.92 -2.04
N MET A 130 -7.86 -15.99 -2.93
CA MET A 130 -6.52 -15.74 -3.42
C MET A 130 -6.26 -14.24 -3.48
N LEU A 131 -5.00 -13.89 -3.70
CA LEU A 131 -4.59 -12.52 -3.95
C LEU A 131 -4.14 -12.38 -5.39
N TYR A 132 -4.80 -11.52 -6.14
CA TYR A 132 -4.27 -11.07 -7.43
C TYR A 132 -3.11 -10.15 -7.14
N SER A 133 -2.04 -10.27 -7.90
CA SER A 133 -0.80 -9.54 -7.68
C SER A 133 -0.40 -8.78 -8.94
N TRP A 134 -0.07 -7.51 -8.75
CA TRP A 134 0.44 -6.66 -9.83
C TRP A 134 1.67 -5.93 -9.34
N THR A 135 2.67 -5.84 -10.20
CA THR A 135 3.91 -5.10 -9.94
C THR A 135 4.09 -4.04 -11.00
N SER A 136 4.62 -2.88 -10.60
CA SER A 136 4.92 -1.78 -11.54
C SER A 136 5.69 -2.30 -12.74
N GLY A 137 5.21 -1.94 -13.92
CA GLY A 137 5.78 -2.37 -15.18
C GLY A 137 5.01 -3.50 -15.85
N GLU A 138 4.19 -4.21 -15.11
CA GLU A 138 3.30 -5.21 -15.71
C GLU A 138 2.12 -4.50 -16.38
N THR A 139 1.76 -4.94 -17.58
CA THR A 139 0.73 -4.26 -18.36
C THR A 139 -0.69 -4.63 -17.97
N ASP A 140 -0.84 -5.77 -17.30
CA ASP A 140 -2.15 -6.29 -16.89
C ASP A 140 -1.97 -7.15 -15.64
N ILE A 141 -3.10 -7.57 -15.07
CA ILE A 141 -3.11 -8.49 -13.94
C ILE A 141 -2.95 -9.91 -14.49
N GLU A 142 -1.79 -10.47 -14.27
CA GLU A 142 -1.42 -11.77 -14.84
C GLU A 142 -1.03 -12.81 -13.79
N TRP A 143 -1.01 -12.43 -12.51
CA TRP A 143 -0.47 -13.26 -11.45
C TRP A 143 -1.38 -13.30 -10.23
N TYR A 144 -1.32 -14.41 -9.51
CA TYR A 144 -2.00 -14.55 -8.22
C TYR A 144 -1.18 -15.46 -7.31
N TYR A 145 -1.48 -15.43 -6.01
CA TYR A 145 -0.94 -16.38 -5.06
C TYR A 145 -1.92 -16.58 -3.90
N GLY A 146 -1.75 -17.69 -3.15
CA GLY A 146 -2.60 -17.99 -2.00
C GLY A 146 -2.33 -17.08 -0.83
N LEU A 147 -3.30 -16.97 0.09
CA LEU A 147 -3.19 -16.11 1.25
C LEU A 147 -2.02 -16.50 2.16
N ASP A 148 -1.66 -17.77 2.16
CA ASP A 148 -0.55 -18.31 2.95
C ASP A 148 0.76 -18.39 2.17
N GLU A 149 0.79 -17.87 0.95
CA GLU A 149 1.96 -17.87 0.08
C GLU A 149 2.51 -16.46 -0.03
N GLY A 150 3.76 -16.33 -0.48
CA GLY A 150 4.38 -15.03 -0.69
C GLY A 150 4.47 -14.67 -2.16
N PHE A 151 4.97 -13.46 -2.42
CA PHE A 151 5.13 -12.92 -3.76
C PHE A 151 5.95 -13.85 -4.66
N SER A 152 6.98 -14.51 -4.11
CA SER A 152 7.83 -15.43 -4.87
C SER A 152 7.09 -16.67 -5.35
N SER A 153 5.92 -16.94 -4.80
CA SER A 153 5.08 -18.09 -5.16
C SER A 153 3.99 -17.73 -6.17
N ARG A 154 4.08 -16.57 -6.81
CA ARG A 154 3.07 -16.14 -7.78
C ARG A 154 2.90 -17.15 -8.89
N LYS A 155 1.66 -17.38 -9.24
CA LYS A 155 1.26 -18.29 -10.31
C LYS A 155 0.60 -17.50 -11.42
N PRO A 156 0.78 -17.90 -12.68
CA PRO A 156 0.10 -17.22 -13.78
C PRO A 156 -1.40 -17.45 -13.76
N LEU A 157 -2.14 -16.38 -14.06
CA LEU A 157 -3.56 -16.49 -14.32
C LEU A 157 -3.74 -17.08 -15.72
N ILE A 158 -4.13 -18.32 -15.78
CA ILE A 158 -4.43 -18.97 -17.05
C ILE A 158 -5.92 -18.84 -17.29
N GLU A 159 -6.26 -18.01 -18.25
CA GLU A 159 -7.64 -17.86 -18.64
C GLU A 159 -7.94 -18.86 -19.75
N ALA A 160 -8.91 -19.64 -19.49
CA ALA A 160 -9.33 -20.63 -20.47
C ALA A 160 -10.06 -19.96 -21.64
#